data_e5113ae31e5fdcea382e018f4b4ed554
#
_entry.id   e5113ae31e5fdcea382e018f4b4ed554
#
_cell.length_a   1.000
_cell.length_b   1.000
_cell.length_c   1.000
_cell.angle_alpha   90.00
_cell.angle_beta   90.00
_cell.angle_gamma   90.00
#
_symmetry.space_group_name_H-M   'P 1'
#
loop_
_entity.id
_entity.type
_entity.pdbx_description
1 polymer ?
#
loop_
_entity_poly.entity_id
_entity_poly.type
_entity_poly.pdbx_seq_one_letter_code
_entity_poly.pdbx_strand_id
1 'polypeptide(L)'
;GGAILNVYDELYKHRAEIRHILTSHEQGAAHAADGYARATGKVGVCLATSGPGATNLVTGIATAYMDSIPVVAITCNVGVSLLGKDSFQEIDIAGITMPITKYSFIVKDVTKLADTIRKAFRIARTGRPGPVLVDIPKDITAAVTEYQREELGKYIPDQSHMNEEETARALEMIEASERPFVFVGAAIN
;
A
#
# COMPACT_ATOMS: atom_id res chain seq x y z
N GLY A 1 20.20 -1.05 2.69
CA GLY A 1 20.76 -0.01 1.82
C GLY A 1 20.72 1.38 2.45
N GLY A 2 21.57 2.28 1.96
CA GLY A 2 21.76 3.61 2.56
C GLY A 2 20.59 4.57 2.46
N ALA A 3 19.67 4.35 1.51
CA ALA A 3 18.53 5.25 1.29
C ALA A 3 17.48 5.19 2.41
N ILE A 4 17.35 4.07 3.13
CA ILE A 4 16.33 3.84 4.16
C ILE A 4 16.83 4.06 5.60
N LEU A 5 18.11 4.34 5.82
CA LEU A 5 18.71 4.39 7.16
C LEU A 5 18.00 5.37 8.10
N ASN A 6 17.63 6.55 7.62
CA ASN A 6 16.93 7.55 8.44
C ASN A 6 15.56 7.02 8.94
N VAL A 7 14.86 6.27 8.09
CA VAL A 7 13.57 5.65 8.46
C VAL A 7 13.77 4.58 9.53
N TYR A 8 14.81 3.75 9.41
CA TYR A 8 15.10 2.73 10.42
C TYR A 8 15.57 3.32 11.75
N ASP A 9 16.32 4.43 11.71
CA ASP A 9 16.71 5.13 12.94
C ASP A 9 15.49 5.65 13.70
N GLU A 10 14.52 6.25 13.00
CA GLU A 10 13.26 6.68 13.61
C GLU A 10 12.39 5.50 14.08
N LEU A 11 12.29 4.42 13.31
CA LEU A 11 11.59 3.22 13.75
C LEU A 11 12.21 2.63 15.03
N TYR A 12 13.54 2.67 15.17
CA TYR A 12 14.22 2.23 16.38
C TYR A 12 13.90 3.14 17.58
N LYS A 13 13.88 4.46 17.40
CA LYS A 13 13.51 5.42 18.44
C LYS A 13 12.06 5.23 18.90
N HIS A 14 11.16 4.92 17.98
CA HIS A 14 9.73 4.74 18.20
C HIS A 14 9.28 3.27 18.33
N ARG A 15 10.20 2.34 18.68
CA ARG A 15 9.89 0.90 18.75
C ARG A 15 8.84 0.50 19.79
N ALA A 16 8.55 1.38 20.74
CA ALA A 16 7.47 1.19 21.70
C ALA A 16 6.08 1.49 21.12
N GLU A 17 6.02 2.30 20.06
CA GLU A 17 4.77 2.74 19.40
C GLU A 17 4.52 1.96 18.10
N ILE A 18 5.59 1.64 17.36
CA ILE A 18 5.51 0.98 16.07
C ILE A 18 6.26 -0.36 16.15
N ARG A 19 5.52 -1.46 16.01
CA ARG A 19 6.11 -2.79 15.92
C ARG A 19 6.68 -3.02 14.53
N HIS A 20 8.01 -3.00 14.43
CA HIS A 20 8.74 -3.34 13.21
C HIS A 20 9.23 -4.78 13.26
N ILE A 21 9.06 -5.53 12.17
CA ILE A 21 9.53 -6.90 12.00
C ILE A 21 10.53 -6.93 10.86
N LEU A 22 11.76 -7.32 11.16
CA LEU A 22 12.82 -7.49 10.17
C LEU A 22 12.66 -8.85 9.48
N THR A 23 12.64 -8.83 8.14
CA THR A 23 12.68 -10.03 7.31
C THR A 23 14.07 -10.21 6.68
N SER A 24 14.43 -11.43 6.34
CA SER A 24 15.71 -11.71 5.66
C SER A 24 15.69 -11.34 4.17
N HIS A 25 14.50 -11.20 3.58
CA HIS A 25 14.31 -10.84 2.18
C HIS A 25 13.05 -9.97 2.03
N GLU A 26 13.11 -8.95 1.18
CA GLU A 26 12.01 -7.98 1.00
C GLU A 26 10.75 -8.62 0.43
N GLN A 27 10.87 -9.65 -0.41
CA GLN A 27 9.71 -10.43 -0.87
C GLN A 27 8.94 -11.04 0.31
N GLY A 28 9.67 -11.54 1.31
CA GLY A 28 9.07 -12.04 2.56
C GLY A 28 8.33 -10.94 3.33
N ALA A 29 8.86 -9.69 3.32
CA ALA A 29 8.18 -8.55 3.94
C ALA A 29 6.86 -8.22 3.23
N ALA A 30 6.86 -8.21 1.88
CA ALA A 30 5.65 -7.94 1.11
C ALA A 30 4.58 -9.02 1.31
N HIS A 31 4.95 -10.31 1.31
CA HIS A 31 4.02 -11.40 1.61
C HIS A 31 3.54 -11.40 3.06
N ALA A 32 4.38 -11.00 4.02
CA ALA A 32 3.95 -10.84 5.41
C ALA A 32 2.93 -9.70 5.57
N ALA A 33 3.13 -8.58 4.86
CA ALA A 33 2.17 -7.48 4.83
C ALA A 33 0.83 -7.91 4.18
N ASP A 34 0.87 -8.64 3.07
CA ASP A 34 -0.30 -9.23 2.42
C ASP A 34 -1.04 -10.18 3.38
N GLY A 35 -0.33 -11.13 4.02
CA GLY A 35 -0.91 -12.06 4.99
C GLY A 35 -1.49 -11.35 6.21
N TYR A 36 -0.85 -10.29 6.70
CA TYR A 36 -1.38 -9.47 7.79
C TYR A 36 -2.70 -8.80 7.39
N ALA A 37 -2.76 -8.23 6.19
CA ALA A 37 -3.98 -7.58 5.71
C ALA A 37 -5.14 -8.57 5.58
N ARG A 38 -4.89 -9.77 5.03
CA ARG A 38 -5.88 -10.86 4.93
C ARG A 38 -6.39 -11.31 6.30
N ALA A 39 -5.49 -11.51 7.25
CA ALA A 39 -5.85 -12.03 8.57
C ALA A 39 -6.55 -11.02 9.48
N THR A 40 -6.32 -9.71 9.28
CA THR A 40 -6.79 -8.67 10.20
C THR A 40 -7.83 -7.72 9.61
N GLY A 41 -8.01 -7.71 8.29
CA GLY A 41 -8.81 -6.70 7.59
C GLY A 41 -8.19 -5.29 7.61
N LYS A 42 -6.95 -5.15 8.08
CA LYS A 42 -6.22 -3.88 8.14
C LYS A 42 -5.27 -3.73 6.96
N VAL A 43 -4.77 -2.53 6.73
CA VAL A 43 -3.74 -2.30 5.71
C VAL A 43 -2.41 -2.90 6.15
N GLY A 44 -1.85 -3.78 5.32
CA GLY A 44 -0.48 -4.27 5.51
C GLY A 44 0.55 -3.22 5.10
N VAL A 45 1.69 -3.18 5.77
CA VAL A 45 2.77 -2.24 5.44
C VAL A 45 4.08 -2.99 5.29
N CYS A 46 4.80 -2.76 4.20
CA CYS A 46 6.16 -3.24 4.01
C CYS A 46 7.10 -2.09 3.62
N LEU A 47 8.37 -2.24 3.96
CA LEU A 47 9.42 -1.24 3.76
C LEU A 47 10.60 -1.86 3.02
N ALA A 48 11.16 -1.14 2.06
CA ALA A 48 12.39 -1.55 1.40
C ALA A 48 13.27 -0.36 1.02
N THR A 49 14.57 -0.62 0.88
CA THR A 49 15.51 0.36 0.33
C THR A 49 15.34 0.51 -1.18
N SER A 50 16.14 1.37 -1.80
CA SER A 50 16.16 1.60 -3.25
C SER A 50 16.66 0.40 -4.06
N GLY A 51 16.48 0.47 -5.36
CA GLY A 51 17.02 -0.49 -6.33
C GLY A 51 16.54 -1.92 -6.07
N PRO A 52 17.49 -2.87 -5.86
CA PRO A 52 17.13 -4.28 -5.68
C PRO A 52 16.21 -4.54 -4.48
N GLY A 53 16.28 -3.74 -3.41
CA GLY A 53 15.36 -3.85 -2.29
C GLY A 53 13.93 -3.53 -2.69
N ALA A 54 13.72 -2.46 -3.44
CA ALA A 54 12.41 -2.08 -3.95
C ALA A 54 11.85 -3.11 -4.95
N THR A 55 12.68 -3.59 -5.89
CA THR A 55 12.25 -4.59 -6.89
C THR A 55 11.90 -5.94 -6.27
N ASN A 56 12.52 -6.31 -5.15
CA ASN A 56 12.18 -7.54 -4.42
C ASN A 56 10.76 -7.52 -3.80
N LEU A 57 10.11 -6.36 -3.69
CA LEU A 57 8.71 -6.27 -3.25
C LEU A 57 7.70 -6.63 -4.34
N VAL A 58 8.09 -6.58 -5.62
CA VAL A 58 7.19 -6.63 -6.78
C VAL A 58 6.28 -7.85 -6.76
N THR A 59 6.80 -9.04 -6.49
CA THR A 59 6.00 -10.28 -6.44
C THR A 59 4.88 -10.18 -5.39
N GLY A 60 5.20 -9.72 -4.18
CA GLY A 60 4.19 -9.57 -3.12
C GLY A 60 3.17 -8.47 -3.42
N ILE A 61 3.61 -7.36 -4.03
CA ILE A 61 2.70 -6.29 -4.49
C ILE A 61 1.75 -6.83 -5.56
N ALA A 62 2.26 -7.58 -6.54
CA ALA A 62 1.42 -8.19 -7.60
C ALA A 62 0.40 -9.18 -7.01
N THR A 63 0.80 -10.01 -6.05
CA THR A 63 -0.10 -10.93 -5.33
C THR A 63 -1.23 -10.16 -4.64
N ALA A 64 -0.89 -9.13 -3.88
CA ALA A 64 -1.88 -8.28 -3.20
C ALA A 64 -2.83 -7.58 -4.18
N TYR A 65 -2.31 -7.13 -5.34
CA TYR A 65 -3.12 -6.47 -6.37
C TYR A 65 -4.15 -7.42 -6.99
N MET A 66 -3.73 -8.62 -7.35
CA MET A 66 -4.62 -9.62 -7.96
C MET A 66 -5.77 -10.01 -7.05
N ASP A 67 -5.51 -10.11 -5.75
CA ASP A 67 -6.49 -10.54 -4.76
C ASP A 67 -7.20 -9.37 -4.04
N SER A 68 -6.97 -8.13 -4.49
CA SER A 68 -7.59 -6.93 -3.91
C SER A 68 -7.25 -6.72 -2.42
N ILE A 69 -6.00 -6.98 -2.04
CA ILE A 69 -5.53 -6.85 -0.66
C ILE A 69 -4.90 -5.48 -0.42
N PRO A 70 -5.35 -4.71 0.60
CA PRO A 70 -4.83 -3.39 0.87
C PRO A 70 -3.43 -3.46 1.49
N VAL A 71 -2.42 -3.02 0.73
CA VAL A 71 -1.02 -2.95 1.17
C VAL A 71 -0.47 -1.57 0.86
N VAL A 72 0.30 -0.98 1.77
CA VAL A 72 1.13 0.19 1.52
C VAL A 72 2.58 -0.25 1.49
N ALA A 73 3.18 -0.23 0.29
CA ALA A 73 4.60 -0.50 0.09
C ALA A 73 5.37 0.83 0.11
N ILE A 74 6.28 0.97 1.07
CA ILE A 74 7.12 2.16 1.21
C ILE A 74 8.52 1.79 0.73
N THR A 75 8.99 2.47 -0.30
CA THR A 75 10.35 2.35 -0.80
C THR A 75 11.13 3.64 -0.56
N CYS A 76 12.43 3.54 -0.48
CA CYS A 76 13.30 4.70 -0.51
C CYS A 76 14.07 4.73 -1.82
N ASN A 77 14.47 5.91 -2.27
CA ASN A 77 15.20 6.10 -3.50
C ASN A 77 16.44 6.97 -3.29
N VAL A 78 17.22 7.15 -4.35
CA VAL A 78 18.30 8.13 -4.39
C VAL A 78 17.74 9.55 -4.15
N GLY A 79 18.58 10.52 -3.85
CA GLY A 79 18.13 11.90 -3.64
C GLY A 79 17.42 12.46 -4.88
N VAL A 80 16.48 13.38 -4.69
CA VAL A 80 15.65 13.99 -5.76
C VAL A 80 16.47 14.46 -6.96
N SER A 81 17.66 15.04 -6.73
CA SER A 81 18.54 15.53 -7.80
C SER A 81 19.14 14.43 -8.69
N LEU A 82 19.09 13.18 -8.24
CA LEU A 82 19.65 12.01 -8.92
C LEU A 82 18.59 11.15 -9.61
N LEU A 83 17.31 11.40 -9.37
CA LEU A 83 16.22 10.64 -10.00
C LEU A 83 16.27 10.75 -11.53
N GLY A 84 16.17 9.61 -12.22
CA GLY A 84 16.23 9.51 -13.68
C GLY A 84 17.63 9.68 -14.26
N LYS A 85 18.69 9.47 -13.48
CA LYS A 85 20.10 9.60 -13.92
C LYS A 85 20.87 8.29 -13.86
N ASP A 86 20.20 7.16 -13.73
CA ASP A 86 20.82 5.83 -13.63
C ASP A 86 21.89 5.74 -12.53
N SER A 87 21.61 6.37 -11.39
CA SER A 87 22.51 6.40 -10.24
C SER A 87 22.63 5.03 -9.59
N PHE A 88 23.64 4.84 -8.75
CA PHE A 88 23.84 3.58 -8.03
C PHE A 88 22.59 3.18 -7.21
N GLN A 89 22.08 1.99 -7.46
CA GLN A 89 20.85 1.44 -6.86
C GLN A 89 19.60 2.32 -7.09
N GLU A 90 19.57 3.12 -8.12
CA GLU A 90 18.36 3.76 -8.59
C GLU A 90 17.53 2.77 -9.43
N ILE A 91 16.23 2.86 -9.31
CA ILE A 91 15.26 2.19 -10.19
C ILE A 91 13.97 3.00 -10.23
N ASP A 92 13.33 3.06 -11.38
CA ASP A 92 11.96 3.58 -11.48
C ASP A 92 10.95 2.56 -10.94
N ILE A 93 10.92 2.44 -9.62
CA ILE A 93 10.00 1.51 -8.96
C ILE A 93 8.53 1.89 -9.17
N ALA A 94 8.23 3.17 -9.31
CA ALA A 94 6.88 3.63 -9.61
C ALA A 94 6.42 3.16 -10.99
N GLY A 95 7.28 3.26 -12.02
CA GLY A 95 7.02 2.72 -13.35
C GLY A 95 6.85 1.20 -13.35
N ILE A 96 7.76 0.48 -12.67
CA ILE A 96 7.70 -0.98 -12.57
C ILE A 96 6.40 -1.46 -11.89
N THR A 97 5.95 -0.78 -10.84
CA THR A 97 4.77 -1.21 -10.08
C THR A 97 3.46 -0.60 -10.57
N MET A 98 3.50 0.29 -11.55
CA MET A 98 2.31 0.96 -12.10
C MET A 98 1.18 -0.01 -12.47
N PRO A 99 1.41 -1.13 -13.18
CA PRO A 99 0.35 -2.06 -13.57
C PRO A 99 -0.18 -2.93 -12.43
N ILE A 100 0.48 -2.95 -11.27
CA ILE A 100 0.17 -3.81 -10.12
C ILE A 100 -0.10 -3.01 -8.84
N THR A 101 -0.37 -1.72 -8.95
CA THR A 101 -0.75 -0.84 -7.83
C THR A 101 -1.97 -0.02 -8.19
N LYS A 102 -2.74 0.38 -7.20
CA LYS A 102 -3.84 1.34 -7.38
C LYS A 102 -3.31 2.75 -7.63
N TYR A 103 -2.20 3.07 -6.99
CA TYR A 103 -1.52 4.36 -7.13
C TYR A 103 -0.06 4.27 -6.69
N SER A 104 0.79 5.11 -7.28
CA SER A 104 2.20 5.24 -6.90
C SER A 104 2.53 6.70 -6.66
N PHE A 105 3.14 6.98 -5.52
CA PHE A 105 3.62 8.31 -5.14
C PHE A 105 5.15 8.35 -5.18
N ILE A 106 5.71 9.45 -5.66
CA ILE A 106 7.12 9.83 -5.44
C ILE A 106 7.09 11.13 -4.63
N VAL A 107 7.57 11.08 -3.38
CA VAL A 107 7.51 12.23 -2.46
C VAL A 107 8.75 13.10 -2.66
N LYS A 108 8.60 14.25 -3.29
CA LYS A 108 9.71 15.20 -3.55
C LYS A 108 9.73 16.42 -2.61
N ASP A 109 8.81 16.47 -1.66
CA ASP A 109 8.65 17.56 -0.70
C ASP A 109 8.28 16.97 0.67
N VAL A 110 9.14 17.16 1.67
CA VAL A 110 8.94 16.63 3.02
C VAL A 110 7.66 17.16 3.68
N THR A 111 7.22 18.37 3.36
CA THR A 111 5.97 18.94 3.89
C THR A 111 4.73 18.17 3.44
N LYS A 112 4.83 17.40 2.36
CA LYS A 112 3.75 16.58 1.81
C LYS A 112 3.82 15.12 2.25
N LEU A 113 4.88 14.70 2.93
CA LEU A 113 5.11 13.29 3.28
C LEU A 113 3.97 12.72 4.12
N ALA A 114 3.60 13.38 5.21
CA ALA A 114 2.54 12.90 6.10
C ALA A 114 1.19 12.75 5.37
N ASP A 115 0.80 13.74 4.57
CA ASP A 115 -0.43 13.71 3.78
C ASP A 115 -0.40 12.62 2.72
N THR A 116 0.75 12.42 2.10
CA THR A 116 0.93 11.34 1.11
C THR A 116 0.74 9.97 1.74
N ILE A 117 1.32 9.74 2.92
CA ILE A 117 1.11 8.49 3.66
C ILE A 117 -0.37 8.30 4.01
N ARG A 118 -1.05 9.32 4.54
CA ARG A 118 -2.49 9.26 4.83
C ARG A 118 -3.32 8.92 3.58
N LYS A 119 -3.00 9.57 2.45
CA LYS A 119 -3.65 9.30 1.15
C LYS A 119 -3.40 7.87 0.68
N ALA A 120 -2.18 7.36 0.83
CA ALA A 120 -1.83 5.99 0.46
C ALA A 120 -2.70 4.98 1.23
N PHE A 121 -2.83 5.13 2.55
CA PHE A 121 -3.69 4.27 3.36
C PHE A 121 -5.18 4.37 2.98
N ARG A 122 -5.65 5.57 2.63
CA ARG A 122 -7.03 5.78 2.17
C ARG A 122 -7.26 5.08 0.84
N ILE A 123 -6.41 5.32 -0.16
CA ILE A 123 -6.52 4.73 -1.50
C ILE A 123 -6.44 3.20 -1.42
N ALA A 124 -5.55 2.64 -0.60
CA ALA A 124 -5.43 1.20 -0.45
C ALA A 124 -6.73 0.52 -0.04
N ARG A 125 -7.59 1.20 0.74
CA ARG A 125 -8.85 0.67 1.29
C ARG A 125 -10.12 1.08 0.54
N THR A 126 -10.08 2.17 -0.22
CA THR A 126 -11.29 2.75 -0.84
C THR A 126 -11.64 2.04 -2.14
N GLY A 127 -12.93 1.80 -2.39
CA GLY A 127 -13.40 1.04 -3.54
C GLY A 127 -12.87 -0.39 -3.52
N ARG A 128 -12.48 -0.94 -4.69
CA ARG A 128 -11.74 -2.21 -4.72
C ARG A 128 -10.42 -2.03 -3.99
N PRO A 129 -10.15 -2.73 -2.86
CA PRO A 129 -8.89 -2.61 -2.15
C PRO A 129 -7.68 -3.02 -3.01
N GLY A 130 -6.49 -2.60 -2.63
CA GLY A 130 -5.29 -2.99 -3.36
C GLY A 130 -4.05 -2.23 -2.91
N PRO A 131 -2.86 -2.60 -3.42
CA PRO A 131 -1.61 -2.01 -3.01
C PRO A 131 -1.41 -0.59 -3.54
N VAL A 132 -0.70 0.21 -2.75
CA VAL A 132 -0.23 1.56 -3.08
C VAL A 132 1.25 1.64 -2.79
N LEU A 133 2.02 2.21 -3.73
CA LEU A 133 3.44 2.48 -3.54
C LEU A 133 3.65 3.92 -3.05
N VAL A 134 4.57 4.10 -2.11
CA VAL A 134 5.11 5.40 -1.70
C VAL A 134 6.62 5.35 -1.76
N ASP A 135 7.21 5.99 -2.76
CA ASP A 135 8.65 6.07 -2.95
C ASP A 135 9.19 7.38 -2.37
N ILE A 136 10.16 7.30 -1.46
CA ILE A 136 10.66 8.44 -0.69
C ILE A 136 12.16 8.61 -0.96
N PRO A 137 12.58 9.65 -1.69
CA PRO A 137 13.98 9.96 -1.89
C PRO A 137 14.75 10.18 -0.58
N LYS A 138 16.04 9.81 -0.57
CA LYS A 138 16.91 9.83 0.61
C LYS A 138 17.00 11.21 1.28
N ASP A 139 17.08 12.27 0.50
CA ASP A 139 17.13 13.64 1.00
C ASP A 139 15.79 14.05 1.69
N ILE A 140 14.67 13.54 1.22
CA ILE A 140 13.38 13.73 1.88
C ILE A 140 13.31 12.97 3.21
N THR A 141 13.88 11.75 3.29
CA THR A 141 13.95 11.02 4.58
C THR A 141 14.83 11.70 5.62
N ALA A 142 15.78 12.55 5.19
CA ALA A 142 16.68 13.31 6.06
C ALA A 142 16.16 14.72 6.39
N ALA A 143 15.17 15.20 5.66
CA ALA A 143 14.64 16.56 5.83
C ALA A 143 13.76 16.65 7.09
N VAL A 144 13.73 17.84 7.69
CA VAL A 144 12.94 18.14 8.87
C VAL A 144 11.81 19.10 8.51
N THR A 145 10.61 18.82 9.01
CA THR A 145 9.45 19.70 8.84
C THR A 145 8.60 19.72 10.11
N GLU A 146 7.77 20.73 10.26
CA GLU A 146 6.75 20.73 11.30
C GLU A 146 5.66 19.70 10.96
N TYR A 147 5.27 18.91 11.94
CA TYR A 147 4.23 17.90 11.81
C TYR A 147 3.07 18.19 12.75
N GLN A 148 1.88 18.31 12.20
CA GLN A 148 0.64 18.34 12.96
C GLN A 148 -0.07 17.00 12.83
N ARG A 149 -0.34 16.38 13.99
CA ARG A 149 -1.10 15.13 14.01
C ARG A 149 -2.56 15.42 13.65
N GLU A 150 -3.00 14.85 12.55
CA GLU A 150 -4.42 14.83 12.20
C GLU A 150 -5.01 13.46 12.54
N GLU A 151 -6.20 13.46 13.13
CA GLU A 151 -6.95 12.21 13.30
C GLU A 151 -7.49 11.77 11.95
N LEU A 152 -7.14 10.56 11.55
CA LEU A 152 -7.79 9.92 10.41
C LEU A 152 -9.25 9.67 10.79
N GLY A 153 -10.18 10.30 10.11
CA GLY A 153 -11.60 9.99 10.23
C GLY A 153 -11.84 8.49 10.03
N LYS A 154 -12.83 7.93 10.72
CA LYS A 154 -13.21 6.52 10.52
C LYS A 154 -13.52 6.31 9.03
N TYR A 155 -12.89 5.31 8.43
CA TYR A 155 -13.29 4.85 7.11
C TYR A 155 -14.70 4.27 7.23
N ILE A 156 -15.66 4.89 6.54
CA ILE A 156 -17.00 4.36 6.34
C ILE A 156 -17.01 3.81 4.91
N PRO A 157 -17.19 2.49 4.73
CA PRO A 157 -17.37 1.94 3.40
C PRO A 157 -18.53 2.63 2.69
N ASP A 158 -18.35 2.94 1.43
CA ASP A 158 -19.42 3.52 0.60
C ASP A 158 -20.51 2.45 0.41
N GLN A 159 -21.64 2.64 1.07
CA GLN A 159 -22.81 1.75 0.97
C GLN A 159 -23.82 2.25 -0.08
N SER A 160 -23.47 3.25 -0.87
CA SER A 160 -24.43 4.04 -1.66
C SER A 160 -24.95 3.38 -2.94
N HIS A 161 -24.62 2.12 -3.23
CA HIS A 161 -24.94 1.53 -4.54
C HIS A 161 -25.74 0.21 -4.48
N MET A 162 -26.61 0.04 -3.51
CA MET A 162 -27.67 -0.95 -3.68
C MET A 162 -28.73 -0.40 -4.62
N ASN A 163 -28.76 -0.95 -5.84
CA ASN A 163 -29.84 -0.69 -6.78
C ASN A 163 -31.03 -1.57 -6.37
N GLU A 164 -32.11 -0.96 -5.85
CA GLU A 164 -33.28 -1.68 -5.37
C GLU A 164 -33.94 -2.51 -6.49
N GLU A 165 -33.98 -2.00 -7.73
CA GLU A 165 -34.55 -2.71 -8.87
C GLU A 165 -33.73 -3.94 -9.25
N GLU A 166 -32.40 -3.82 -9.29
CA GLU A 166 -31.49 -4.96 -9.54
C GLU A 166 -31.56 -5.99 -8.42
N THR A 167 -31.71 -5.54 -7.18
CA THR A 167 -31.87 -6.41 -6.01
C THR A 167 -33.17 -7.19 -6.07
N ALA A 168 -34.29 -6.52 -6.41
CA ALA A 168 -35.58 -7.17 -6.59
C ALA A 168 -35.52 -8.22 -7.72
N ARG A 169 -34.92 -7.88 -8.85
CA ARG A 169 -34.73 -8.81 -9.98
C ARG A 169 -33.87 -10.01 -9.59
N ALA A 170 -32.83 -9.82 -8.81
CA ALA A 170 -31.99 -10.92 -8.31
C ALA A 170 -32.78 -11.86 -7.39
N LEU A 171 -33.63 -11.30 -6.51
CA LEU A 171 -34.51 -12.09 -5.63
C LEU A 171 -35.51 -12.91 -6.45
N GLU A 172 -36.20 -12.32 -7.45
CA GLU A 172 -37.11 -13.06 -8.35
C GLU A 172 -36.38 -14.23 -9.06
N MET A 173 -35.17 -14.02 -9.52
CA MET A 173 -34.37 -15.09 -10.16
C MET A 173 -34.03 -16.21 -9.18
N ILE A 174 -33.71 -15.91 -7.92
CA ILE A 174 -33.43 -16.90 -6.89
C ILE A 174 -34.69 -17.70 -6.55
N GLU A 175 -35.84 -17.03 -6.34
CA GLU A 175 -37.12 -17.64 -6.00
C GLU A 175 -37.66 -18.52 -7.14
N ALA A 176 -37.45 -18.13 -8.40
CA ALA A 176 -37.86 -18.92 -9.57
C ALA A 176 -36.92 -20.11 -9.86
N SER A 177 -35.77 -20.21 -9.19
CA SER A 177 -34.78 -21.25 -9.44
C SER A 177 -35.07 -22.52 -8.63
N GLU A 178 -35.12 -23.68 -9.32
CA GLU A 178 -35.21 -24.98 -8.65
C GLU A 178 -33.91 -25.43 -8.00
N ARG A 179 -32.75 -24.95 -8.52
CA ARG A 179 -31.42 -25.34 -8.02
C ARG A 179 -30.47 -24.13 -8.03
N PRO A 180 -30.67 -23.16 -7.13
CA PRO A 180 -29.84 -21.94 -7.08
C PRO A 180 -28.40 -22.30 -6.73
N PHE A 181 -27.45 -21.73 -7.49
CA PHE A 181 -26.02 -21.78 -7.20
C PHE A 181 -25.48 -20.38 -7.01
N VAL A 182 -24.87 -20.11 -5.87
CA VAL A 182 -24.29 -18.81 -5.53
C VAL A 182 -22.78 -18.92 -5.56
N PHE A 183 -22.14 -18.18 -6.49
CA PHE A 183 -20.70 -18.07 -6.58
C PHE A 183 -20.26 -16.75 -5.94
N VAL A 184 -19.46 -16.84 -4.87
CA VAL A 184 -18.99 -15.68 -4.10
C VAL A 184 -17.49 -15.54 -4.25
N GLY A 185 -17.04 -14.39 -4.76
CA GLY A 185 -15.62 -14.04 -4.87
C GLY A 185 -15.10 -13.27 -3.66
N ALA A 186 -13.78 -13.21 -3.50
CA ALA A 186 -13.11 -12.51 -2.39
C ALA A 186 -13.38 -10.97 -2.33
N ALA A 187 -13.89 -10.38 -3.41
CA ALA A 187 -14.20 -8.94 -3.49
C ALA A 187 -15.51 -8.54 -2.76
N ILE A 188 -16.17 -9.46 -2.09
CA ILE A 188 -17.42 -9.22 -1.34
C ILE A 188 -17.17 -8.64 0.07
N ASN A 189 -15.94 -8.64 0.56
CA ASN A 189 -15.59 -8.15 1.90
C ASN A 189 -15.39 -6.65 1.94
#